data_da66ee28a758503a3738e84b5829d65a
#
_entry.id   da66ee28a758503a3738e84b5829d65a
#
_cell.length_a   1.000
_cell.length_b   1.000
_cell.length_c   1.000
_cell.angle_alpha   90.00
_cell.angle_beta   90.00
_cell.angle_gamma   90.00
#
_symmetry.space_group_name_H-M   'P 1'
#
loop_
_entity.id
_entity.type
_entity.pdbx_description
1 polymer ?
#
loop_
_entity_poly.entity_id
_entity_poly.type
_entity_poly.pdbx_seq_one_letter_code
_entity_poly.pdbx_strand_id
1 'polypeptide(L)'
;MSCALASLDRHWLAVNHQQIRKEVIAVLDRLPKRFRDGLRNIEIVVEKRPSAELLRAEGLDPDHDTLYGLYQGVPLPERSQFDLPILPDKITIFSEPLLQDFPDPEQLRSEIRLTVLHEIAHYFGMDEDAIGDLGY
;
A
#
# COMPACT_ATOMS: atom_id res chain seq x y z
N MET A 1 -19.10 -11.21 12.14
CA MET A 1 -18.46 -10.33 11.15
C MET A 1 -17.41 -11.07 10.34
N SER A 2 -16.45 -11.72 11.00
CA SER A 2 -15.48 -12.56 10.30
C SER A 2 -16.14 -13.72 9.54
N CYS A 3 -17.29 -14.20 10.02
CA CYS A 3 -18.04 -15.26 9.37
C CYS A 3 -18.57 -14.87 7.97
N ALA A 4 -18.91 -13.59 7.75
CA ALA A 4 -19.37 -13.13 6.45
C ALA A 4 -18.27 -13.20 5.41
N LEU A 5 -17.01 -12.90 5.79
CA LEU A 5 -15.87 -13.01 4.89
C LEU A 5 -15.48 -14.44 4.58
N ALA A 6 -15.60 -15.33 5.58
CA ALA A 6 -15.32 -16.74 5.38
C ALA A 6 -16.29 -17.38 4.37
N SER A 7 -17.48 -16.81 4.17
CA SER A 7 -18.46 -17.28 3.22
C SER A 7 -18.37 -16.65 1.84
N LEU A 8 -17.49 -15.62 1.65
CA LEU A 8 -17.28 -15.01 0.35
C LEU A 8 -16.54 -15.98 -0.57
N ASP A 9 -17.05 -16.13 -1.77
CA ASP A 9 -16.41 -17.01 -2.73
C ASP A 9 -15.14 -16.38 -3.32
N ARG A 10 -14.31 -17.24 -3.90
CA ARG A 10 -13.04 -16.81 -4.49
C ARG A 10 -13.24 -15.87 -5.67
N HIS A 11 -14.36 -16.00 -6.37
CA HIS A 11 -14.68 -15.15 -7.50
C HIS A 11 -14.91 -13.70 -7.06
N TRP A 12 -15.65 -13.51 -5.98
CA TRP A 12 -15.90 -12.17 -5.41
C TRP A 12 -14.59 -11.51 -5.00
N LEU A 13 -13.73 -12.25 -4.28
CA LEU A 13 -12.41 -11.74 -3.86
C LEU A 13 -11.55 -11.37 -5.06
N ALA A 14 -11.54 -12.20 -6.10
CA ALA A 14 -10.75 -11.93 -7.31
C ALA A 14 -11.22 -10.68 -8.04
N VAL A 15 -12.54 -10.50 -8.19
CA VAL A 15 -13.13 -9.32 -8.84
C VAL A 15 -12.81 -8.06 -8.05
N ASN A 16 -12.96 -8.11 -6.73
CA ASN A 16 -12.68 -6.94 -5.88
C ASN A 16 -11.20 -6.65 -5.77
N HIS A 17 -10.34 -7.67 -5.82
CA HIS A 17 -8.89 -7.49 -5.91
C HIS A 17 -8.52 -6.69 -7.17
N GLN A 18 -9.10 -7.04 -8.33
CA GLN A 18 -8.88 -6.30 -9.57
C GLN A 18 -9.40 -4.86 -9.49
N GLN A 19 -10.52 -4.66 -8.80
CA GLN A 19 -11.07 -3.33 -8.58
C GLN A 19 -10.10 -2.47 -7.76
N ILE A 20 -9.48 -3.04 -6.73
CA ILE A 20 -8.47 -2.34 -5.93
C ILE A 20 -7.28 -1.95 -6.80
N ARG A 21 -6.82 -2.84 -7.69
CA ARG A 21 -5.74 -2.50 -8.62
C ARG A 21 -6.08 -1.28 -9.48
N LYS A 22 -7.31 -1.22 -9.99
CA LYS A 22 -7.77 -0.07 -10.78
C LYS A 22 -7.79 1.22 -9.96
N GLU A 23 -8.23 1.15 -8.71
CA GLU A 23 -8.25 2.32 -7.82
C GLU A 23 -6.83 2.80 -7.51
N VAL A 24 -5.88 1.90 -7.29
CA VAL A 24 -4.48 2.25 -7.09
C VAL A 24 -3.93 2.99 -8.31
N ILE A 25 -4.18 2.47 -9.51
CA ILE A 25 -3.75 3.11 -10.75
C ILE A 25 -4.36 4.50 -10.88
N ALA A 26 -5.65 4.65 -10.55
CA ALA A 26 -6.34 5.94 -10.61
C ALA A 26 -5.71 6.98 -9.66
N VAL A 27 -5.30 6.56 -8.46
CA VAL A 27 -4.60 7.44 -7.51
C VAL A 27 -3.28 7.91 -8.11
N LEU A 28 -2.50 6.98 -8.69
CA LEU A 28 -1.20 7.29 -9.28
C LEU A 28 -1.33 8.26 -10.46
N ASP A 29 -2.34 8.08 -11.30
CA ASP A 29 -2.58 8.93 -12.46
C ASP A 29 -2.96 10.37 -12.07
N ARG A 30 -3.49 10.57 -10.87
CA ARG A 30 -3.89 11.88 -10.37
C ARG A 30 -2.80 12.62 -9.59
N LEU A 31 -1.66 11.98 -9.36
CA LEU A 31 -0.57 12.64 -8.67
C LEU A 31 -0.04 13.81 -9.50
N PRO A 32 0.38 14.91 -8.84
CA PRO A 32 1.10 15.98 -9.55
C PRO A 32 2.32 15.43 -10.29
N LYS A 33 2.61 16.00 -11.43
CA LYS A 33 3.71 15.53 -12.29
C LYS A 33 5.04 15.39 -11.55
N ARG A 34 5.35 16.33 -10.67
CA ARG A 34 6.61 16.31 -9.89
C ARG A 34 6.75 15.03 -9.06
N PHE A 35 5.63 14.54 -8.50
CA PHE A 35 5.65 13.30 -7.72
C PHE A 35 5.69 12.08 -8.64
N ARG A 36 4.94 12.09 -9.74
CA ARG A 36 4.98 10.99 -10.72
C ARG A 36 6.38 10.82 -11.31
N ASP A 37 7.05 11.91 -11.61
CA ASP A 37 8.41 11.87 -12.15
C ASP A 37 9.41 11.29 -11.16
N GLY A 38 9.14 11.44 -9.86
CA GLY A 38 9.96 10.85 -8.79
C GLY A 38 9.77 9.35 -8.59
N LEU A 39 8.70 8.77 -9.16
CA LEU A 39 8.38 7.35 -9.01
C LEU A 39 9.01 6.46 -10.11
N ARG A 40 10.21 6.79 -10.56
CA ARG A 40 10.81 6.13 -11.74
C ARG A 40 11.28 4.71 -11.51
N ASN A 41 11.76 4.41 -10.32
CA ASN A 41 12.33 3.09 -10.01
C ASN A 41 11.60 2.46 -8.84
N ILE A 42 10.29 2.44 -8.94
CA ILE A 42 9.44 1.89 -7.92
C ILE A 42 8.43 0.94 -8.54
N GLU A 43 8.26 -0.21 -7.93
CA GLU A 43 7.25 -1.18 -8.29
C GLU A 43 6.08 -1.03 -7.35
N ILE A 44 4.87 -0.89 -7.88
CA ILE A 44 3.65 -0.81 -7.09
C ILE A 44 2.78 -2.00 -7.44
N VAL A 45 2.53 -2.85 -6.45
CA VAL A 45 1.81 -4.11 -6.64
C VAL A 45 0.66 -4.21 -5.65
N VAL A 46 -0.34 -5.00 -6.01
CA VAL A 46 -1.45 -5.34 -5.12
C VAL A 46 -1.37 -6.84 -4.84
N GLU A 47 -1.26 -7.18 -3.56
CA GLU A 47 -1.25 -8.55 -3.08
C GLU A 47 -2.48 -8.80 -2.21
N LYS A 48 -2.79 -10.06 -1.94
CA LYS A 48 -3.99 -10.40 -1.18
C LYS A 48 -3.83 -10.01 0.29
N ARG A 49 -2.77 -10.49 0.95
CA ARG A 49 -2.52 -10.21 2.37
C ARG A 49 -1.04 -10.29 2.69
N PRO A 50 -0.60 -9.60 3.76
CA PRO A 50 0.78 -9.72 4.21
C PRO A 50 1.04 -11.11 4.80
N SER A 51 2.24 -11.64 4.55
CA SER A 51 2.65 -12.90 5.14
C SER A 51 2.95 -12.74 6.63
N ALA A 52 2.90 -13.85 7.38
CA ALA A 52 3.29 -13.84 8.78
C ALA A 52 4.75 -13.39 8.96
N GLU A 53 5.63 -13.83 8.06
CA GLU A 53 7.05 -13.43 8.09
C GLU A 53 7.22 -11.93 7.90
N LEU A 54 6.47 -11.34 6.96
CA LEU A 54 6.51 -9.90 6.71
C LEU A 54 6.04 -9.14 7.94
N LEU A 55 4.93 -9.55 8.53
CA LEU A 55 4.39 -8.90 9.73
C LEU A 55 5.40 -8.93 10.88
N ARG A 56 6.03 -10.08 11.11
CA ARG A 56 7.06 -10.20 12.16
C ARG A 56 8.26 -9.30 11.89
N ALA A 57 8.68 -9.22 10.63
CA ALA A 57 9.80 -8.35 10.23
C ALA A 57 9.49 -6.87 10.49
N GLU A 58 8.21 -6.49 10.42
CA GLU A 58 7.77 -5.13 10.72
C GLU A 58 7.43 -4.92 12.21
N GLY A 59 7.71 -5.89 13.06
CA GLY A 59 7.44 -5.80 14.49
C GLY A 59 5.97 -5.99 14.86
N LEU A 60 5.19 -6.61 13.99
CA LEU A 60 3.76 -6.83 14.18
C LEU A 60 3.47 -8.28 14.54
N ASP A 61 2.33 -8.49 15.21
CA ASP A 61 1.84 -9.79 15.59
C ASP A 61 0.96 -10.37 14.48
N PRO A 62 1.38 -11.49 13.82
CA PRO A 62 0.60 -12.07 12.72
C PRO A 62 -0.83 -12.47 13.10
N ASP A 63 -1.09 -12.75 14.40
CA ASP A 63 -2.40 -13.18 14.86
C ASP A 63 -3.37 -12.02 15.11
N HIS A 64 -2.85 -10.81 15.37
CA HIS A 64 -3.66 -9.67 15.79
C HIS A 64 -3.51 -8.44 14.90
N ASP A 65 -2.39 -8.32 14.19
CA ASP A 65 -2.05 -7.14 13.40
C ASP A 65 -2.15 -7.42 11.91
N THR A 66 -2.34 -6.36 11.15
CA THR A 66 -2.29 -6.42 9.68
C THR A 66 -1.70 -5.13 9.12
N LEU A 67 -1.53 -5.11 7.81
CA LEU A 67 -1.09 -3.93 7.06
C LEU A 67 -2.00 -3.76 5.86
N TYR A 68 -2.35 -2.50 5.56
CA TYR A 68 -3.04 -2.16 4.31
C TYR A 68 -2.05 -1.90 3.18
N GLY A 69 -0.85 -1.46 3.52
CA GLY A 69 0.21 -1.22 2.56
C GLY A 69 1.57 -1.19 3.23
N LEU A 70 2.62 -1.30 2.42
CA LEU A 70 4.00 -1.28 2.92
C LEU A 70 4.94 -0.80 1.83
N TYR A 71 5.77 0.18 2.17
CA TYR A 71 6.92 0.57 1.37
C TYR A 71 8.15 -0.23 1.81
N GLN A 72 8.87 -0.78 0.84
CA GLN A 72 10.13 -1.50 1.07
C GLN A 72 11.19 -0.93 0.12
N GLY A 73 12.32 -0.51 0.68
CA GLY A 73 13.41 0.07 -0.10
C GLY A 73 14.19 1.09 0.71
N VAL A 74 14.96 1.91 0.00
CA VAL A 74 15.73 3.00 0.59
C VAL A 74 15.09 4.32 0.14
N PRO A 75 14.52 5.12 1.08
CA PRO A 75 13.91 6.40 0.73
C PRO A 75 14.86 7.31 -0.07
N LEU A 76 14.31 8.08 -1.00
CA LEU A 76 15.12 8.92 -1.90
C LEU A 76 16.14 9.80 -1.18
N PRO A 77 15.80 10.51 -0.09
CA PRO A 77 16.77 11.38 0.59
C PRO A 77 17.95 10.64 1.22
N GLU A 78 17.81 9.34 1.47
CA GLU A 78 18.87 8.53 2.10
C GLU A 78 19.76 7.85 1.07
N ARG A 79 19.47 7.97 -0.23
CA ARG A 79 20.26 7.33 -1.28
C ARG A 79 21.52 8.10 -1.55
N SER A 80 22.64 7.36 -1.62
CA SER A 80 23.91 7.88 -2.12
C SER A 80 23.90 7.89 -3.65
N GLN A 81 24.60 8.86 -4.26
CA GLN A 81 24.81 8.88 -5.71
C GLN A 81 25.60 7.64 -6.21
N PHE A 82 26.24 6.94 -5.30
CA PHE A 82 27.02 5.73 -5.62
C PHE A 82 26.21 4.44 -5.42
N ASP A 83 24.98 4.53 -4.92
CA ASP A 83 24.12 3.37 -4.77
C ASP A 83 23.72 2.85 -6.14
N LEU A 84 23.96 1.57 -6.37
CA LEU A 84 23.50 0.92 -7.60
C LEU A 84 22.04 0.50 -7.42
N PRO A 85 21.16 0.83 -8.37
CA PRO A 85 19.78 0.37 -8.33
C PRO A 85 19.70 -1.11 -8.69
N ILE A 86 20.07 -1.98 -7.74
CA ILE A 86 20.07 -3.44 -7.97
C ILE A 86 18.64 -3.97 -8.03
N LEU A 87 17.79 -3.47 -7.13
CA LEU A 87 16.37 -3.83 -7.08
C LEU A 87 15.54 -2.56 -7.00
N PRO A 88 14.38 -2.49 -7.70
CA PRO A 88 13.48 -1.35 -7.55
C PRO A 88 12.90 -1.35 -6.15
N ASP A 89 12.58 -0.15 -5.64
CA ASP A 89 11.78 0.00 -4.45
C ASP A 89 10.38 -0.56 -4.72
N LYS A 90 9.71 -0.96 -3.67
CA LYS A 90 8.41 -1.62 -3.80
C LYS A 90 7.40 -1.05 -2.82
N ILE A 91 6.22 -0.71 -3.33
CA ILE A 91 5.05 -0.45 -2.50
C ILE A 91 4.06 -1.58 -2.76
N THR A 92 3.64 -2.23 -1.69
CA THR A 92 2.63 -3.29 -1.75
C THR A 92 1.36 -2.81 -1.08
N ILE A 93 0.23 -2.99 -1.74
CA ILE A 93 -1.11 -2.73 -1.19
C ILE A 93 -1.80 -4.07 -0.99
N PHE A 94 -2.37 -4.28 0.20
CA PHE A 94 -2.97 -5.55 0.56
C PHE A 94 -4.49 -5.47 0.46
N SER A 95 -5.06 -6.23 -0.49
CA SER A 95 -6.48 -6.12 -0.82
C SER A 95 -7.41 -6.70 0.23
N GLU A 96 -7.10 -7.86 0.78
CA GLU A 96 -8.00 -8.54 1.72
C GLU A 96 -8.25 -7.75 3.01
N PRO A 97 -7.20 -7.21 3.69
CA PRO A 97 -7.45 -6.38 4.86
C PRO A 97 -8.30 -5.14 4.56
N LEU A 98 -8.06 -4.50 3.42
CA LEU A 98 -8.84 -3.33 3.01
C LEU A 98 -10.31 -3.70 2.77
N LEU A 99 -10.56 -4.79 2.05
CA LEU A 99 -11.91 -5.27 1.78
C LEU A 99 -12.63 -5.69 3.05
N GLN A 100 -11.89 -6.29 3.99
CA GLN A 100 -12.44 -6.75 5.24
C GLN A 100 -12.89 -5.60 6.15
N ASP A 101 -12.04 -4.58 6.26
CA ASP A 101 -12.26 -3.48 7.20
C ASP A 101 -13.13 -2.37 6.62
N PHE A 102 -13.19 -2.24 5.29
CA PHE A 102 -13.92 -1.17 4.61
C PHE A 102 -14.87 -1.74 3.54
N PRO A 103 -16.00 -2.33 3.96
CA PRO A 103 -16.93 -2.92 3.00
C PRO A 103 -17.74 -1.89 2.20
N ASP A 104 -17.84 -0.63 2.67
CA ASP A 104 -18.49 0.42 1.91
C ASP A 104 -17.60 0.90 0.76
N PRO A 105 -18.09 0.91 -0.49
CA PRO A 105 -17.26 1.26 -1.65
C PRO A 105 -16.63 2.65 -1.60
N GLU A 106 -17.32 3.65 -1.11
CA GLU A 106 -16.77 5.01 -1.01
C GLU A 106 -15.70 5.10 0.05
N GLN A 107 -15.93 4.50 1.21
CA GLN A 107 -14.95 4.44 2.27
C GLN A 107 -13.73 3.64 1.83
N LEU A 108 -13.93 2.55 1.13
CA LEU A 108 -12.84 1.73 0.59
C LEU A 108 -11.94 2.55 -0.35
N ARG A 109 -12.52 3.33 -1.26
CA ARG A 109 -11.75 4.21 -2.16
C ARG A 109 -10.91 5.21 -1.38
N SER A 110 -11.50 5.85 -0.36
CA SER A 110 -10.80 6.78 0.49
C SER A 110 -9.61 6.13 1.19
N GLU A 111 -9.81 4.93 1.71
CA GLU A 111 -8.75 4.21 2.42
C GLU A 111 -7.65 3.72 1.48
N ILE A 112 -7.98 3.29 0.27
CA ILE A 112 -7.01 2.95 -0.75
C ILE A 112 -6.15 4.18 -1.07
N ARG A 113 -6.80 5.32 -1.30
CA ARG A 113 -6.10 6.57 -1.59
C ARG A 113 -5.15 6.96 -0.47
N LEU A 114 -5.63 6.95 0.77
CA LEU A 114 -4.81 7.29 1.94
C LEU A 114 -3.63 6.33 2.07
N THR A 115 -3.85 5.04 1.89
CA THR A 115 -2.80 4.03 1.98
C THR A 115 -1.73 4.26 0.92
N VAL A 116 -2.12 4.45 -0.33
CA VAL A 116 -1.17 4.68 -1.43
C VAL A 116 -0.36 5.95 -1.18
N LEU A 117 -1.01 7.06 -0.82
CA LEU A 117 -0.34 8.33 -0.57
C LEU A 117 0.59 8.24 0.64
N HIS A 118 0.19 7.52 1.69
CA HIS A 118 1.01 7.29 2.87
C HIS A 118 2.33 6.58 2.50
N GLU A 119 2.25 5.51 1.73
CA GLU A 119 3.44 4.75 1.34
C GLU A 119 4.32 5.52 0.34
N ILE A 120 3.72 6.30 -0.56
CA ILE A 120 4.46 7.18 -1.45
C ILE A 120 5.21 8.25 -0.64
N ALA A 121 4.58 8.79 0.41
CA ALA A 121 5.24 9.75 1.28
C ALA A 121 6.47 9.15 1.97
N HIS A 122 6.40 7.90 2.39
CA HIS A 122 7.58 7.19 2.92
C HIS A 122 8.70 7.10 1.88
N TYR A 123 8.36 6.79 0.64
CA TYR A 123 9.33 6.76 -0.45
C TYR A 123 10.06 8.10 -0.62
N PHE A 124 9.33 9.21 -0.45
CA PHE A 124 9.92 10.55 -0.51
C PHE A 124 10.61 10.97 0.79
N GLY A 125 10.71 10.07 1.77
CA GLY A 125 11.48 10.27 2.99
C GLY A 125 10.73 10.98 4.11
N MET A 126 9.41 11.08 4.03
CA MET A 126 8.61 11.68 5.10
C MET A 126 8.43 10.67 6.24
N ASP A 127 8.60 11.14 7.48
CA ASP A 127 8.30 10.31 8.65
C ASP A 127 6.80 10.34 8.99
N GLU A 128 6.40 9.49 9.95
CA GLU A 128 4.99 9.37 10.33
C GLU A 128 4.38 10.70 10.79
N ASP A 129 5.13 11.52 11.52
CA ASP A 129 4.64 12.81 12.00
C ASP A 129 4.38 13.76 10.83
N ALA A 130 5.30 13.84 9.89
CA ALA A 130 5.16 14.69 8.71
C ALA A 130 3.98 14.24 7.84
N ILE A 131 3.79 12.94 7.67
CA ILE A 131 2.67 12.38 6.91
C ILE A 131 1.35 12.69 7.60
N GLY A 132 1.29 12.52 8.91
CA GLY A 132 0.11 12.84 9.71
C GLY A 132 -0.28 14.31 9.62
N ASP A 133 0.70 15.21 9.60
CA ASP A 133 0.47 16.65 9.46
C ASP A 133 -0.18 17.00 8.12
N LEU A 134 0.03 16.18 7.09
CA LEU A 134 -0.63 16.35 5.79
C LEU A 134 -2.04 15.74 5.75
N GLY A 135 -2.45 15.04 6.80
CA GLY A 135 -3.77 14.41 6.89
C GLY A 135 -3.84 13.00 6.28
N TYR A 136 -2.70 12.34 6.13
CA TYR A 136 -2.63 10.98 5.54
C TYR A 136 -2.35 9.87 6.54
#